data_6cff12faf3a702192533e82d14773760
#
_entry.id   6cff12faf3a702192533e82d14773760
#
_cell.length_a   1.000
_cell.length_b   1.000
_cell.length_c   1.000
_cell.angle_alpha   90.00
_cell.angle_beta   90.00
_cell.angle_gamma   90.00
#
_symmetry.space_group_name_H-M   'P 1'
#
loop_
_entity.id
_entity.type
_entity.pdbx_description
1 polymer ?
#
loop_
_entity_poly.entity_id
_entity_poly.type
_entity_poly.pdbx_seq_one_letter_code
_entity_poly.pdbx_strand_id
1 'polypeptide(L)'
;MTEKQILSTKGLYKQYGRRLVVSNVDLEVRKGEIVGLLGPNGAGKTTTFYMITGMIKPTKGKILLNENDITNEAMYRRARKGIGYLAQEPSIFGKLTVEENLKLVLEMSSFNKDAQEEKIEKLLEDLSITHLRNNKGNNLSGGERRRVEISR
;
A
#
# COMPACT_ATOMS: atom_id res chain seq x y z
N MET A 1 19.04 11.65 -15.91
CA MET A 1 18.56 12.32 -14.66
C MET A 1 17.42 11.45 -14.11
N THR A 2 17.67 10.71 -13.04
CA THR A 2 16.62 9.91 -12.39
C THR A 2 15.60 10.87 -11.79
N GLU A 3 14.38 10.91 -12.34
CA GLU A 3 13.27 11.66 -11.75
C GLU A 3 13.14 11.28 -10.28
N LYS A 4 13.30 12.25 -9.41
CA LYS A 4 13.08 12.09 -7.97
C LYS A 4 11.58 11.88 -7.76
N GLN A 5 11.15 10.64 -7.60
CA GLN A 5 9.76 10.39 -7.19
C GLN A 5 9.56 10.94 -5.78
N ILE A 6 8.62 11.88 -5.66
CA ILE A 6 8.27 12.54 -4.40
C ILE A 6 6.76 12.41 -4.21
N LEU A 7 6.37 11.84 -3.07
CA LEU A 7 5.00 11.88 -2.58
C LEU A 7 4.91 12.98 -1.53
N SER A 8 4.04 13.93 -1.70
CA SER A 8 3.89 15.01 -0.73
C SER A 8 2.44 15.37 -0.45
N THR A 9 2.22 15.96 0.72
CA THR A 9 0.92 16.52 1.12
C THR A 9 1.09 17.99 1.47
N LYS A 10 0.09 18.81 1.14
CA LYS A 10 0.07 20.23 1.46
C LYS A 10 -1.22 20.59 2.16
N GLY A 11 -1.10 21.00 3.42
CA GLY A 11 -2.20 21.46 4.23
C GLY A 11 -3.34 20.46 4.33
N LEU A 12 -3.08 19.18 4.65
CA LEU A 12 -4.14 18.18 4.76
C LEU A 12 -5.01 18.40 5.99
N TYR A 13 -6.31 18.41 5.74
CA TYR A 13 -7.35 18.44 6.79
C TYR A 13 -8.34 17.30 6.57
N LYS A 14 -8.78 16.70 7.67
CA LYS A 14 -9.93 15.80 7.69
C LYS A 14 -10.85 16.10 8.86
N GLN A 15 -12.10 16.37 8.54
CA GLN A 15 -13.17 16.61 9.49
C GLN A 15 -14.31 15.63 9.24
N TYR A 16 -14.85 15.06 10.30
CA TYR A 16 -16.06 14.23 10.31
C TYR A 16 -17.12 14.95 11.16
N GLY A 17 -18.16 15.44 10.51
CA GLY A 17 -19.15 16.28 11.18
C GLY A 17 -18.48 17.50 11.83
N ARG A 18 -18.56 17.59 13.16
CA ARG A 18 -17.91 18.68 13.94
C ARG A 18 -16.51 18.31 14.43
N ARG A 19 -16.07 17.04 14.28
CA ARG A 19 -14.79 16.58 14.79
C ARG A 19 -13.68 16.75 13.76
N LEU A 20 -12.72 17.61 14.05
CA LEU A 20 -11.48 17.72 13.30
C LEU A 20 -10.53 16.60 13.74
N VAL A 21 -10.12 15.73 12.80
CA VAL A 21 -9.28 14.55 13.06
C VAL A 21 -7.85 14.74 12.54
N VAL A 22 -7.70 15.44 11.43
CA VAL A 22 -6.39 15.81 10.86
C VAL A 22 -6.42 17.30 10.58
N SER A 23 -5.40 18.01 11.04
CA SER A 23 -5.29 19.46 10.94
C SER A 23 -3.93 19.87 10.39
N ASN A 24 -3.92 20.46 9.21
CA ASN A 24 -2.76 21.08 8.58
C ASN A 24 -1.52 20.18 8.52
N VAL A 25 -1.66 18.97 7.98
CA VAL A 25 -0.56 18.01 7.90
C VAL A 25 0.17 18.15 6.56
N ASP A 26 1.45 18.49 6.62
CA ASP A 26 2.39 18.49 5.52
C ASP A 26 3.38 17.34 5.70
N LEU A 27 3.53 16.53 4.66
CA LEU A 27 4.45 15.38 4.60
C LEU A 27 5.17 15.39 3.26
N GLU A 28 6.39 14.89 3.28
CA GLU A 28 7.14 14.61 2.06
C GLU A 28 7.88 13.28 2.23
N VAL A 29 7.81 12.43 1.21
CA VAL A 29 8.51 11.15 1.13
C VAL A 29 9.19 11.06 -0.22
N ARG A 30 10.51 10.92 -0.24
CA ARG A 30 11.31 10.80 -1.46
C ARG A 30 11.59 9.34 -1.76
N LYS A 31 11.86 9.04 -3.02
CA LYS A 31 12.27 7.69 -3.44
C LYS A 31 13.47 7.20 -2.62
N GLY A 32 13.33 6.00 -2.02
CA GLY A 32 14.35 5.40 -1.16
C GLY A 32 14.36 5.91 0.28
N GLU A 33 13.48 6.84 0.63
CA GLU A 33 13.35 7.36 2.00
C GLU A 33 12.31 6.57 2.80
N ILE A 34 12.58 6.42 4.10
CA ILE A 34 11.62 5.85 5.07
C ILE A 34 11.21 6.97 6.01
N VAL A 35 9.92 7.29 6.00
CA VAL A 35 9.34 8.33 6.87
C VAL A 35 8.40 7.69 7.88
N GLY A 36 8.60 7.96 9.17
CA GLY A 36 7.75 7.52 10.26
C GLY A 36 6.75 8.61 10.68
N LEU A 37 5.46 8.28 10.73
CA LEU A 37 4.44 9.15 11.29
C LEU A 37 4.14 8.74 12.73
N LEU A 38 4.62 9.53 13.69
CA LEU A 38 4.53 9.25 15.12
C LEU A 38 3.42 10.07 15.77
N GLY A 39 2.90 9.58 16.88
CA GLY A 39 1.89 10.27 17.69
C GLY A 39 1.01 9.30 18.50
N PRO A 40 0.26 9.80 19.47
CA PRO A 40 -0.62 8.98 20.32
C PRO A 40 -1.79 8.37 19.52
N ASN A 41 -2.52 7.45 20.16
CA ASN A 41 -3.75 6.92 19.58
C ASN A 41 -4.78 8.04 19.40
N GLY A 42 -5.45 8.02 18.24
CA GLY A 42 -6.41 9.09 17.89
C GLY A 42 -5.79 10.37 17.29
N ALA A 43 -4.48 10.45 17.12
CA ALA A 43 -3.80 11.61 16.52
C ALA A 43 -4.01 11.75 14.99
N GLY A 44 -4.84 10.92 14.37
CA GLY A 44 -5.14 11.02 12.94
C GLY A 44 -4.15 10.33 12.00
N LYS A 45 -3.16 9.56 12.52
CA LYS A 45 -2.16 8.86 11.70
C LYS A 45 -2.78 7.98 10.62
N THR A 46 -3.63 7.05 11.02
CA THR A 46 -4.34 6.15 10.08
C THR A 46 -5.20 6.92 9.09
N THR A 47 -5.86 7.98 9.56
CA THR A 47 -6.68 8.85 8.69
C THR A 47 -5.80 9.53 7.64
N THR A 48 -4.61 9.99 8.02
CA THR A 48 -3.64 10.59 7.09
C THR A 48 -3.19 9.57 6.03
N PHE A 49 -2.84 8.34 6.44
CA PHE A 49 -2.53 7.26 5.50
C PHE A 49 -3.69 6.95 4.56
N TYR A 50 -4.92 6.88 5.06
CA TYR A 50 -6.10 6.62 4.22
C TYR A 50 -6.37 7.75 3.22
N MET A 51 -6.06 9.00 3.57
CA MET A 51 -6.13 10.10 2.60
C MET A 51 -5.05 9.95 1.51
N ILE A 52 -3.81 9.64 1.89
CA ILE A 52 -2.69 9.47 0.96
C ILE A 52 -2.94 8.29 0.00
N THR A 53 -3.46 7.18 0.49
CA THR A 53 -3.76 5.99 -0.35
C THR A 53 -5.03 6.14 -1.19
N GLY A 54 -5.87 7.14 -0.90
CA GLY A 54 -7.12 7.38 -1.62
C GLY A 54 -8.33 6.57 -1.14
N MET A 55 -8.23 5.94 0.04
CA MET A 55 -9.37 5.28 0.70
C MET A 55 -10.41 6.29 1.18
N ILE A 56 -9.96 7.45 1.64
CA ILE A 56 -10.83 8.57 2.04
C ILE A 56 -10.36 9.86 1.37
N LYS A 57 -11.30 10.78 1.11
CA LYS A 57 -10.97 12.10 0.58
C LYS A 57 -10.64 13.06 1.72
N PRO A 58 -9.62 13.92 1.59
CA PRO A 58 -9.39 15.02 2.51
C PRO A 58 -10.55 16.03 2.45
N THR A 59 -10.76 16.77 3.55
CA THR A 59 -11.70 17.89 3.58
C THR A 59 -11.08 19.13 2.92
N LYS A 60 -9.77 19.33 3.15
CA LYS A 60 -8.96 20.39 2.53
C LYS A 60 -7.54 19.89 2.33
N GLY A 61 -6.76 20.63 1.53
CA GLY A 61 -5.37 20.33 1.22
C GLY A 61 -5.20 19.54 -0.05
N LYS A 62 -3.95 19.21 -0.38
CA LYS A 62 -3.57 18.51 -1.60
C LYS A 62 -2.65 17.33 -1.32
N ILE A 63 -2.73 16.33 -2.18
CA ILE A 63 -1.83 15.18 -2.23
C ILE A 63 -1.20 15.17 -3.61
N LEU A 64 0.12 15.20 -3.66
CA LEU A 64 0.89 15.34 -4.89
C LEU A 64 1.82 14.15 -5.07
N LEU A 65 1.90 13.63 -6.28
CA LEU A 65 2.92 12.67 -6.70
C LEU A 65 3.72 13.29 -7.87
N ASN A 66 4.98 13.59 -7.65
CA ASN A 66 5.83 14.28 -8.62
C ASN A 66 5.17 15.57 -9.13
N GLU A 67 4.69 16.42 -8.22
CA GLU A 67 3.95 17.66 -8.50
C GLU A 67 2.55 17.49 -9.12
N ASN A 68 2.19 16.28 -9.59
CA ASN A 68 0.85 15.99 -10.10
C ASN A 68 -0.15 15.86 -8.95
N ASP A 69 -1.23 16.60 -9.02
CA ASP A 69 -2.31 16.55 -8.02
C ASP A 69 -3.12 15.25 -8.17
N ILE A 70 -3.01 14.37 -7.17
CA ILE A 70 -3.74 13.11 -7.11
C ILE A 70 -4.84 13.11 -6.04
N THR A 71 -5.16 14.25 -5.47
CA THR A 71 -6.08 14.41 -4.32
C THR A 71 -7.42 13.73 -4.55
N ASN A 72 -7.98 13.86 -5.74
CA ASN A 72 -9.28 13.30 -6.09
C ASN A 72 -9.23 11.94 -6.78
N GLU A 73 -8.03 11.38 -6.97
CA GLU A 73 -7.87 10.09 -7.61
C GLU A 73 -8.27 8.94 -6.67
N ALA A 74 -9.00 7.99 -7.20
CA ALA A 74 -9.36 6.77 -6.48
C ALA A 74 -8.12 5.90 -6.20
N MET A 75 -8.18 5.08 -5.16
CA MET A 75 -7.09 4.20 -4.71
C MET A 75 -6.48 3.37 -5.85
N TYR A 76 -7.30 2.76 -6.72
CA TYR A 76 -6.81 1.93 -7.83
C TYR A 76 -5.98 2.71 -8.85
N ARG A 77 -6.29 4.01 -9.07
CA ARG A 77 -5.50 4.87 -9.96
C ARG A 77 -4.15 5.22 -9.33
N ARG A 78 -4.14 5.45 -8.02
CA ARG A 78 -2.89 5.69 -7.26
C ARG A 78 -2.02 4.44 -7.22
N ALA A 79 -2.63 3.26 -7.06
CA ALA A 79 -1.92 1.98 -7.12
C ALA A 79 -1.21 1.79 -8.47
N ARG A 80 -1.86 2.10 -9.59
CA ARG A 80 -1.24 2.07 -10.93
C ARG A 80 -0.10 3.07 -11.11
N LYS A 81 -0.02 4.09 -10.27
CA LYS A 81 1.08 5.06 -10.20
C LYS A 81 2.18 4.66 -9.24
N GLY A 82 2.08 3.47 -8.62
CA GLY A 82 3.08 2.91 -7.71
C GLY A 82 2.86 3.20 -6.22
N ILE A 83 1.70 3.70 -5.81
CA ILE A 83 1.36 3.90 -4.39
C ILE A 83 0.72 2.61 -3.86
N GLY A 84 1.52 1.76 -3.22
CA GLY A 84 1.03 0.58 -2.50
C GLY A 84 0.50 0.91 -1.10
N TYR A 85 -0.34 0.02 -0.58
CA TYR A 85 -0.83 0.08 0.80
C TYR A 85 -0.81 -1.30 1.44
N LEU A 86 -0.10 -1.42 2.54
CA LEU A 86 -0.08 -2.62 3.34
C LEU A 86 -0.97 -2.42 4.57
N ALA A 87 -2.12 -3.09 4.59
CA ALA A 87 -3.10 -2.95 5.67
C ALA A 87 -2.54 -3.43 7.02
N GLN A 88 -3.10 -2.90 8.11
CA GLN A 88 -2.80 -3.36 9.46
C GLN A 88 -3.47 -4.72 9.73
N GLU A 89 -4.67 -4.92 9.22
CA GLU A 89 -5.39 -6.19 9.30
C GLU A 89 -4.97 -7.14 8.18
N PRO A 90 -5.04 -8.47 8.43
CA PRO A 90 -4.71 -9.46 7.40
C PRO A 90 -5.57 -9.31 6.14
N SER A 91 -4.92 -9.28 4.98
CA SER A 91 -5.57 -9.10 3.66
C SER A 91 -5.42 -10.30 2.73
N ILE A 92 -4.77 -11.37 3.19
CA ILE A 92 -4.55 -12.60 2.41
C ILE A 92 -5.87 -13.38 2.21
N PHE A 93 -6.05 -13.99 1.06
CA PHE A 93 -7.15 -14.92 0.81
C PHE A 93 -6.86 -16.26 1.49
N GLY A 94 -7.44 -16.48 2.66
CA GLY A 94 -7.11 -17.60 3.53
C GLY A 94 -7.41 -18.99 2.95
N LYS A 95 -8.35 -19.11 2.01
CA LYS A 95 -8.71 -20.38 1.34
C LYS A 95 -7.79 -20.72 0.18
N LEU A 96 -7.09 -19.74 -0.37
CA LEU A 96 -6.12 -19.88 -1.44
C LEU A 96 -4.74 -20.27 -0.89
N THR A 97 -3.94 -20.94 -1.69
CA THR A 97 -2.52 -21.17 -1.39
C THR A 97 -1.73 -19.88 -1.50
N VAL A 98 -0.49 -19.88 -1.02
CA VAL A 98 0.43 -18.75 -1.17
C VAL A 98 0.60 -18.41 -2.65
N GLU A 99 0.88 -19.42 -3.50
CA GLU A 99 1.04 -19.21 -4.93
C GLU A 99 -0.23 -18.65 -5.58
N GLU A 100 -1.40 -19.18 -5.26
CA GLU A 100 -2.68 -18.67 -5.79
C GLU A 100 -2.95 -17.24 -5.36
N ASN A 101 -2.55 -16.85 -4.15
CA ASN A 101 -2.62 -15.45 -3.71
C ASN A 101 -1.76 -14.51 -4.55
N LEU A 102 -0.56 -14.94 -4.96
CA LEU A 102 0.32 -14.16 -5.84
C LEU A 102 -0.21 -14.13 -7.27
N LYS A 103 -0.65 -15.27 -7.81
CA LYS A 103 -1.23 -15.38 -9.16
C LYS A 103 -2.41 -14.43 -9.33
N LEU A 104 -3.33 -14.40 -8.36
CA LEU A 104 -4.51 -13.56 -8.41
C LEU A 104 -4.19 -12.07 -8.61
N VAL A 105 -3.12 -11.58 -8.01
CA VAL A 105 -2.69 -10.17 -8.17
C VAL A 105 -2.01 -9.96 -9.51
N LEU A 106 -1.18 -10.92 -9.95
CA LEU A 106 -0.45 -10.82 -11.21
C LEU A 106 -1.35 -10.96 -12.43
N GLU A 107 -2.48 -11.67 -12.33
CA GLU A 107 -3.52 -11.72 -13.38
C GLU A 107 -4.09 -10.34 -13.74
N MET A 108 -4.05 -9.40 -12.78
CA MET A 108 -4.48 -8.01 -13.02
C MET A 108 -3.37 -7.14 -13.65
N SER A 109 -2.18 -7.70 -13.84
CA SER A 109 -1.05 -7.00 -14.45
C SER A 109 -1.01 -7.21 -15.96
N SER A 110 -0.10 -6.49 -16.65
CA SER A 110 0.15 -6.65 -18.07
C SER A 110 1.20 -7.73 -18.41
N PHE A 111 1.68 -8.49 -17.42
CA PHE A 111 2.64 -9.55 -17.62
C PHE A 111 2.03 -10.74 -18.37
N ASN A 112 2.77 -11.33 -19.32
CA ASN A 112 2.41 -12.62 -19.90
C ASN A 112 2.62 -13.74 -18.86
N LYS A 113 2.15 -14.96 -19.16
CA LYS A 113 2.19 -16.10 -18.21
C LYS A 113 3.60 -16.44 -17.75
N ASP A 114 4.57 -16.48 -18.67
CA ASP A 114 5.95 -16.82 -18.32
C ASP A 114 6.57 -15.78 -17.38
N ALA A 115 6.35 -14.51 -17.66
CA ALA A 115 6.80 -13.41 -16.78
C ALA A 115 6.07 -13.40 -15.43
N GLN A 116 4.81 -13.86 -15.37
CA GLN A 116 4.10 -14.01 -14.09
C GLN A 116 4.73 -15.13 -13.25
N GLU A 117 5.05 -16.28 -13.87
CA GLU A 117 5.69 -17.40 -13.18
C GLU A 117 7.08 -17.02 -12.66
N GLU A 118 7.91 -16.41 -13.49
CA GLU A 118 9.23 -15.90 -13.08
C GLU A 118 9.12 -14.91 -11.91
N LYS A 119 8.12 -14.02 -11.96
CA LYS A 119 7.89 -13.05 -10.90
C LYS A 119 7.46 -13.72 -9.60
N ILE A 120 6.64 -14.77 -9.66
CA ILE A 120 6.21 -15.54 -8.48
C ILE A 120 7.42 -16.23 -7.83
N GLU A 121 8.25 -16.92 -8.64
CA GLU A 121 9.46 -17.56 -8.11
C GLU A 121 10.32 -16.55 -7.37
N LYS A 122 10.61 -15.43 -8.01
CA LYS A 122 11.42 -14.37 -7.41
C LYS A 122 10.82 -13.84 -6.10
N LEU A 123 9.51 -13.60 -6.04
CA LEU A 123 8.85 -13.09 -4.83
C LEU A 123 8.87 -14.12 -3.70
N LEU A 124 8.72 -15.40 -4.01
CA LEU A 124 8.82 -16.48 -3.03
C LEU A 124 10.24 -16.59 -2.44
N GLU A 125 11.26 -16.43 -3.26
CA GLU A 125 12.66 -16.42 -2.84
C GLU A 125 13.03 -15.19 -2.03
N ASP A 126 12.74 -13.98 -2.55
CA ASP A 126 13.06 -12.70 -1.92
C ASP A 126 12.50 -12.60 -0.49
N LEU A 127 11.34 -13.20 -0.24
CA LEU A 127 10.69 -13.19 1.07
C LEU A 127 10.87 -14.48 1.87
N SER A 128 11.67 -15.42 1.36
CA SER A 128 11.96 -16.73 2.01
C SER A 128 10.69 -17.50 2.37
N ILE A 129 9.73 -17.56 1.45
CA ILE A 129 8.44 -18.25 1.61
C ILE A 129 8.20 -19.38 0.57
N THR A 130 9.22 -19.79 -0.18
CA THR A 130 9.13 -20.85 -1.19
C THR A 130 8.59 -22.16 -0.62
N HIS A 131 9.00 -22.51 0.61
CA HIS A 131 8.54 -23.71 1.32
C HIS A 131 7.05 -23.66 1.70
N LEU A 132 6.43 -22.49 1.65
CA LEU A 132 5.01 -22.27 1.97
C LEU A 132 4.13 -22.23 0.71
N ARG A 133 4.69 -22.36 -0.49
CA ARG A 133 4.03 -22.20 -1.78
C ARG A 133 2.63 -22.81 -1.84
N ASN A 134 2.52 -24.05 -1.40
CA ASN A 134 1.29 -24.84 -1.46
C ASN A 134 0.43 -24.76 -0.17
N ASN A 135 0.89 -24.00 0.83
CA ASN A 135 0.14 -23.84 2.07
C ASN A 135 -0.99 -22.83 1.89
N LYS A 136 -2.16 -23.16 2.43
CA LYS A 136 -3.31 -22.23 2.44
C LYS A 136 -3.05 -21.08 3.40
N GLY A 137 -3.54 -19.88 3.05
CA GLY A 137 -3.40 -18.67 3.84
C GLY A 137 -3.87 -18.80 5.29
N ASN A 138 -4.92 -19.60 5.54
CA ASN A 138 -5.41 -19.85 6.91
C ASN A 138 -4.44 -20.61 7.79
N ASN A 139 -3.51 -21.38 7.20
CA ASN A 139 -2.57 -22.23 7.92
C ASN A 139 -1.25 -21.54 8.22
N LEU A 140 -1.09 -20.27 7.79
CA LEU A 140 0.12 -19.51 7.97
C LEU A 140 0.16 -18.86 9.38
N SER A 141 1.34 -18.84 9.99
CA SER A 141 1.62 -18.02 11.16
C SER A 141 1.48 -16.52 10.80
N GLY A 142 1.38 -15.65 11.83
CA GLY A 142 1.27 -14.22 11.61
C GLY A 142 2.43 -13.62 10.80
N GLY A 143 3.66 -14.06 11.08
CA GLY A 143 4.86 -13.61 10.35
C GLY A 143 4.91 -14.09 8.91
N GLU A 144 4.56 -15.35 8.65
CA GLU A 144 4.46 -15.91 7.29
C GLU A 144 3.38 -15.20 6.49
N ARG A 145 2.20 -15.01 7.09
CA ARG A 145 1.10 -14.26 6.48
C ARG A 145 1.53 -12.86 6.08
N ARG A 146 2.26 -12.16 6.95
CA ARG A 146 2.76 -10.81 6.66
C ARG A 146 3.73 -10.78 5.48
N ARG A 147 4.60 -11.78 5.37
CA ARG A 147 5.50 -11.91 4.20
C ARG A 147 4.73 -12.13 2.91
N VAL A 148 3.69 -12.97 2.92
CA VAL A 148 2.81 -13.17 1.76
C VAL A 148 2.06 -11.90 1.38
N GLU A 149 1.61 -11.11 2.34
CA GLU A 149 0.95 -9.82 2.08
C GLU A 149 1.89 -8.79 1.45
N ILE A 150 3.17 -8.81 1.83
CA ILE A 150 4.19 -7.91 1.25
C ILE A 150 4.52 -8.35 -0.19
N SER A 151 4.45 -9.65 -0.50
CA SER A 151 4.74 -10.19 -1.84
C SER A 151 3.63 -9.93 -2.86
N ARG A 152 2.45 -9.57 -2.43
CA ARG A 152 1.28 -9.26 -3.28
C ARG A 152 1.28 -7.82 -3.74
#